data_bf721c0a8f20ada290979c46571fff3f
#
_entry.id   bf721c0a8f20ada290979c46571fff3f
#
_cell.length_a   1.000
_cell.length_b   1.000
_cell.length_c   1.000
_cell.angle_alpha   90.00
_cell.angle_beta   90.00
_cell.angle_gamma   90.00
#
_symmetry.space_group_name_H-M   'P 1'
#
loop_
_entity.id
_entity.type
_entity.pdbx_description
1 polymer ?
#
loop_
_entity_poly.entity_id
_entity_poly.type
_entity_poly.pdbx_seq_one_letter_code
_entity_poly.pdbx_strand_id
1 'polypeptide(L)'
;MQLKSEKIYIGEIPVYVVHPIREEKGPVIFYHGWSSNALAQMSRAALLAVNGYTVYLPEALHHGERDPLEDYYVVEDYPVFWNTIFNNIEEYNSLYEFITAKEKMAPFIMGHSMGGMTVLGIACKYPDKVRGVVSFNGSGDWGLTHLFIQARFGVNVSRNWVLEDVVDARSPVNNLEHLADIPILMTNGESDISIDPRAQAHFYENLMQVNHTSKRITYPLLGHFVTTNMMDDAISWMDEVSTRK
;
A
#
# COMPACT_ATOMS: atom_id res chain seq x y z
N MET A 1 28.72 -3.38 -9.18
CA MET A 1 27.66 -2.42 -9.57
C MET A 1 26.99 -1.97 -8.28
N GLN A 2 26.93 -0.67 -7.97
CA GLN A 2 26.40 -0.17 -6.70
C GLN A 2 25.02 0.43 -6.97
N LEU A 3 24.02 0.08 -6.16
CA LEU A 3 22.72 0.74 -6.17
C LEU A 3 22.88 2.21 -5.81
N LYS A 4 22.29 3.10 -6.60
CA LYS A 4 22.24 4.52 -6.31
C LYS A 4 20.94 4.81 -5.60
N SER A 5 21.01 5.45 -4.43
CA SER A 5 19.87 5.97 -3.71
C SER A 5 20.09 7.42 -3.32
N GLU A 6 19.03 8.18 -3.23
CA GLU A 6 19.03 9.55 -2.76
C GLU A 6 17.79 9.83 -1.93
N LYS A 7 17.85 10.88 -1.11
CA LYS A 7 16.69 11.41 -0.40
C LYS A 7 16.32 12.75 -1.02
N ILE A 8 15.05 12.91 -1.33
CA ILE A 8 14.47 14.15 -1.85
C ILE A 8 13.26 14.54 -0.99
N TYR A 9 12.76 15.75 -1.22
CA TYR A 9 11.50 16.21 -0.66
C TYR A 9 10.54 16.55 -1.80
N ILE A 10 9.30 16.06 -1.70
CA ILE A 10 8.20 16.42 -2.59
C ILE A 10 7.18 17.19 -1.75
N GLY A 11 7.22 18.53 -1.85
CA GLY A 11 6.60 19.37 -0.85
C GLY A 11 7.26 19.12 0.53
N GLU A 12 6.46 18.78 1.52
CA GLU A 12 6.93 18.43 2.87
C GLU A 12 7.17 16.92 3.07
N ILE A 13 6.96 16.10 2.03
CA ILE A 13 7.08 14.65 2.12
C ILE A 13 8.53 14.24 1.86
N PRO A 14 9.23 13.66 2.85
CA PRO A 14 10.53 13.03 2.61
C PRO A 14 10.33 11.75 1.78
N VAL A 15 11.11 11.60 0.73
CA VAL A 15 11.03 10.45 -0.18
C VAL A 15 12.44 9.91 -0.43
N TYR A 16 12.65 8.63 -0.17
CA TYR A 16 13.87 7.96 -0.58
C TYR A 16 13.67 7.37 -1.97
N VAL A 17 14.60 7.68 -2.87
CA VAL A 17 14.54 7.20 -4.26
C VAL A 17 15.66 6.19 -4.47
N VAL A 18 15.33 5.02 -5.02
CA VAL A 18 16.29 3.98 -5.40
C VAL A 18 16.23 3.80 -6.91
N HIS A 19 17.36 4.04 -7.57
CA HIS A 19 17.46 4.01 -9.02
C HIS A 19 17.75 2.60 -9.55
N PRO A 20 17.21 2.24 -10.72
CA PRO A 20 17.46 0.94 -11.33
C PRO A 20 18.93 0.80 -11.75
N ILE A 21 19.41 -0.43 -11.74
CA ILE A 21 20.75 -0.79 -12.24
C ILE A 21 20.72 -1.42 -13.65
N ARG A 22 19.55 -1.51 -14.23
CA ARG A 22 19.28 -2.05 -15.58
C ARG A 22 18.43 -1.05 -16.37
N GLU A 23 18.02 -1.42 -17.56
CA GLU A 23 17.04 -0.68 -18.34
C GLU A 23 15.78 -0.41 -17.53
N GLU A 24 15.34 0.84 -17.56
CA GLU A 24 14.24 1.32 -16.72
C GLU A 24 12.89 0.83 -17.25
N LYS A 25 12.10 0.22 -16.36
CA LYS A 25 10.73 -0.27 -16.63
C LYS A 25 9.65 0.71 -16.19
N GLY A 26 10.03 1.68 -15.35
CA GLY A 26 9.16 2.73 -14.85
C GLY A 26 9.13 2.85 -13.32
N PRO A 27 8.36 3.82 -12.82
CA PRO A 27 8.30 4.14 -11.40
C PRO A 27 7.40 3.19 -10.60
N VAL A 28 7.82 2.97 -9.34
CA VAL A 28 7.04 2.31 -8.29
C VAL A 28 7.04 3.20 -7.06
N ILE A 29 5.87 3.43 -6.46
CA ILE A 29 5.77 4.02 -5.12
C ILE A 29 5.50 2.89 -4.13
N PHE A 30 6.32 2.77 -3.09
CA PHE A 30 6.15 1.74 -2.06
C PHE A 30 5.87 2.38 -0.69
N TYR A 31 4.66 2.19 -0.17
CA TYR A 31 4.23 2.66 1.14
C TYR A 31 4.55 1.63 2.24
N HIS A 32 5.19 2.10 3.31
CA HIS A 32 5.52 1.26 4.47
C HIS A 32 4.30 0.97 5.37
N GLY A 33 4.45 0.03 6.30
CA GLY A 33 3.43 -0.31 7.29
C GLY A 33 3.48 0.57 8.54
N TRP A 34 2.46 0.44 9.39
CA TRP A 34 2.40 1.03 10.72
C TRP A 34 3.60 0.60 11.56
N SER A 35 4.10 1.46 12.43
CA SER A 35 5.32 1.24 13.23
C SER A 35 6.61 0.97 12.44
N SER A 36 6.62 1.27 11.14
CA SER A 36 7.77 1.15 10.25
C SER A 36 8.17 2.53 9.72
N ASN A 37 9.04 2.59 8.71
CA ASN A 37 9.42 3.82 8.02
C ASN A 37 9.89 3.52 6.59
N ALA A 38 10.14 4.58 5.82
CA ALA A 38 10.60 4.46 4.44
C ALA A 38 11.96 3.74 4.34
N LEU A 39 12.92 4.03 5.22
CA LEU A 39 14.23 3.38 5.23
C LEU A 39 14.16 1.87 5.46
N ALA A 40 13.22 1.38 6.27
CA ALA A 40 13.02 -0.03 6.51
C ALA A 40 12.59 -0.79 5.24
N GLN A 41 12.17 -0.08 4.19
CA GLN A 41 11.79 -0.69 2.89
C GLN A 41 12.95 -0.78 1.89
N MET A 42 14.16 -0.30 2.24
CA MET A 42 15.30 -0.25 1.31
C MET A 42 15.69 -1.59 0.71
N SER A 43 15.57 -2.70 1.45
CA SER A 43 15.85 -4.05 0.91
C SER A 43 14.85 -4.45 -0.18
N ARG A 44 13.55 -4.13 -0.01
CA ARG A 44 12.50 -4.38 -1.01
C ARG A 44 12.66 -3.45 -2.22
N ALA A 45 12.99 -2.19 -1.97
CA ALA A 45 13.31 -1.25 -3.03
C ALA A 45 14.53 -1.69 -3.85
N ALA A 46 15.55 -2.26 -3.20
CA ALA A 46 16.70 -2.82 -3.88
C ALA A 46 16.33 -3.97 -4.82
N LEU A 47 15.44 -4.89 -4.39
CA LEU A 47 14.94 -5.97 -5.25
C LEU A 47 14.20 -5.43 -6.49
N LEU A 48 13.36 -4.42 -6.31
CA LEU A 48 12.67 -3.75 -7.42
C LEU A 48 13.66 -3.05 -8.37
N ALA A 49 14.63 -2.33 -7.83
CA ALA A 49 15.62 -1.60 -8.60
C ALA A 49 16.55 -2.53 -9.42
N VAL A 50 16.91 -3.70 -8.86
CA VAL A 50 17.64 -4.76 -9.61
C VAL A 50 16.81 -5.28 -10.78
N ASN A 51 15.48 -5.23 -10.68
CA ASN A 51 14.56 -5.64 -11.74
C ASN A 51 14.16 -4.51 -12.71
N GLY A 52 14.74 -3.32 -12.58
CA GLY A 52 14.58 -2.23 -13.54
C GLY A 52 13.56 -1.16 -13.13
N TYR A 53 13.09 -1.14 -11.90
CA TYR A 53 12.14 -0.13 -11.44
C TYR A 53 12.83 1.00 -10.68
N THR A 54 12.45 2.26 -10.93
CA THR A 54 12.77 3.39 -10.07
C THR A 54 11.79 3.39 -8.90
N VAL A 55 12.30 3.29 -7.67
CA VAL A 55 11.45 3.11 -6.48
C VAL A 55 11.44 4.36 -5.63
N TYR A 56 10.26 4.86 -5.35
CA TYR A 56 9.98 5.99 -4.47
C TYR A 56 9.38 5.49 -3.16
N LEU A 57 10.03 5.80 -2.04
CA LEU A 57 9.65 5.40 -0.69
C LEU A 57 9.23 6.65 0.08
N PRO A 58 7.96 7.07 0.05
CA PRO A 58 7.49 8.20 0.85
C PRO A 58 7.44 7.84 2.33
N GLU A 59 7.83 8.80 3.18
CA GLU A 59 7.62 8.70 4.62
C GLU A 59 6.21 9.13 4.97
N ALA A 60 5.46 8.29 5.66
CA ALA A 60 4.12 8.62 6.11
C ALA A 60 4.14 9.60 7.29
N LEU A 61 3.06 10.38 7.45
CA LEU A 61 2.86 11.23 8.63
C LEU A 61 2.93 10.37 9.91
N HIS A 62 3.43 10.94 10.99
CA HIS A 62 3.67 10.27 12.28
C HIS A 62 4.68 9.10 12.23
N HIS A 63 5.55 9.06 11.19
CA HIS A 63 6.59 8.04 11.05
C HIS A 63 7.94 8.67 10.66
N GLY A 64 9.02 7.97 11.02
CA GLY A 64 10.37 8.37 10.64
C GLY A 64 10.72 9.77 11.12
N GLU A 65 10.86 10.71 10.22
CA GLU A 65 11.18 12.11 10.53
C GLU A 65 9.96 13.06 10.44
N ARG A 66 8.75 12.50 10.28
CA ARG A 66 7.50 13.26 10.20
C ARG A 66 6.69 13.15 11.48
N ASP A 67 7.23 13.67 12.58
CA ASP A 67 6.56 13.68 13.90
C ASP A 67 6.17 12.27 14.36
N PRO A 68 7.15 11.35 14.54
CA PRO A 68 6.88 9.96 14.86
C PRO A 68 6.23 9.81 16.25
N LEU A 69 5.33 8.85 16.39
CA LEU A 69 4.78 8.47 17.69
C LEU A 69 5.88 7.80 18.54
N GLU A 70 5.81 8.01 19.86
CA GLU A 70 6.69 7.32 20.82
C GLU A 70 6.37 5.82 20.89
N ASP A 71 5.07 5.48 20.86
CA ASP A 71 4.58 4.10 20.84
C ASP A 71 3.39 3.96 19.87
N TYR A 72 3.52 3.11 18.88
CA TYR A 72 2.50 2.84 17.87
C TYR A 72 1.42 1.86 18.32
N TYR A 73 1.52 1.31 19.51
CA TYR A 73 0.58 0.31 20.04
C TYR A 73 -0.32 0.84 21.14
N VAL A 74 -0.32 2.15 21.36
CA VAL A 74 -1.25 2.84 22.26
C VAL A 74 -2.63 2.83 21.63
N VAL A 75 -3.61 2.30 22.37
CA VAL A 75 -4.99 2.13 21.88
C VAL A 75 -5.66 3.46 21.55
N GLU A 76 -5.33 4.50 22.29
CA GLU A 76 -5.85 5.87 22.13
C GLU A 76 -5.40 6.47 20.80
N ASP A 77 -4.27 6.03 20.24
CA ASP A 77 -3.72 6.49 18.97
C ASP A 77 -4.28 5.72 17.75
N TYR A 78 -5.19 4.78 17.97
CA TYR A 78 -5.82 4.06 16.85
C TYR A 78 -6.48 4.96 15.79
N PRO A 79 -7.11 6.09 16.11
CA PRO A 79 -7.55 7.06 15.09
C PRO A 79 -6.41 7.64 14.25
N VAL A 80 -5.19 7.74 14.80
CA VAL A 80 -4.00 8.23 14.08
C VAL A 80 -3.61 7.26 12.96
N PHE A 81 -3.77 5.95 13.19
CA PHE A 81 -3.56 4.93 12.14
C PHE A 81 -4.41 5.21 10.89
N TRP A 82 -5.73 5.43 11.06
CA TRP A 82 -6.62 5.74 9.94
C TRP A 82 -6.33 7.10 9.32
N ASN A 83 -6.07 8.11 10.15
CA ASN A 83 -5.70 9.43 9.66
C ASN A 83 -4.41 9.40 8.83
N THR A 84 -3.45 8.56 9.19
CA THR A 84 -2.22 8.34 8.42
C THR A 84 -2.53 7.74 7.05
N ILE A 85 -3.42 6.75 6.96
CA ILE A 85 -3.88 6.20 5.69
C ILE A 85 -4.53 7.29 4.83
N PHE A 86 -5.44 8.07 5.41
CA PHE A 86 -6.14 9.13 4.70
C PHE A 86 -5.18 10.22 4.23
N ASN A 87 -4.22 10.61 5.07
CA ASN A 87 -3.21 11.60 4.69
C ASN A 87 -2.35 11.12 3.51
N ASN A 88 -1.87 9.87 3.55
CA ASN A 88 -1.12 9.29 2.43
C ASN A 88 -1.92 9.31 1.12
N ILE A 89 -3.24 9.06 1.20
CA ILE A 89 -4.13 9.11 0.03
C ILE A 89 -4.22 10.55 -0.51
N GLU A 90 -4.35 11.55 0.38
CA GLU A 90 -4.42 12.97 -0.04
C GLU A 90 -3.09 13.44 -0.65
N GLU A 91 -1.96 13.04 -0.07
CA GLU A 91 -0.61 13.42 -0.53
C GLU A 91 -0.23 12.76 -1.86
N TYR A 92 -0.90 11.67 -2.24
CA TYR A 92 -0.58 10.92 -3.47
C TYR A 92 -0.56 11.79 -4.72
N ASN A 93 -1.47 12.75 -4.85
CA ASN A 93 -1.53 13.60 -6.03
C ASN A 93 -0.22 14.38 -6.26
N SER A 94 0.38 14.91 -5.19
CA SER A 94 1.66 15.62 -5.26
C SER A 94 2.81 14.70 -5.67
N LEU A 95 2.82 13.47 -5.13
CA LEU A 95 3.78 12.44 -5.53
C LEU A 95 3.62 12.07 -7.00
N TYR A 96 2.39 11.84 -7.46
CA TYR A 96 2.06 11.49 -8.83
C TYR A 96 2.52 12.56 -9.81
N GLU A 97 2.19 13.84 -9.56
CA GLU A 97 2.57 14.94 -10.43
C GLU A 97 4.09 15.09 -10.56
N PHE A 98 4.82 15.01 -9.43
CA PHE A 98 6.28 15.06 -9.45
C PHE A 98 6.88 13.88 -10.23
N ILE A 99 6.44 12.66 -9.93
CA ILE A 99 6.98 11.43 -10.52
C ILE A 99 6.67 11.39 -12.02
N THR A 100 5.45 11.68 -12.43
CA THR A 100 5.09 11.64 -13.85
C THR A 100 5.74 12.76 -14.67
N ALA A 101 6.01 13.91 -14.06
CA ALA A 101 6.80 14.96 -14.71
C ALA A 101 8.22 14.50 -15.01
N LYS A 102 8.82 13.66 -14.15
CA LYS A 102 10.18 13.12 -14.30
C LYS A 102 10.22 11.86 -15.16
N GLU A 103 9.41 10.87 -14.80
CA GLU A 103 9.48 9.51 -15.38
C GLU A 103 8.62 9.34 -16.65
N LYS A 104 7.74 10.32 -16.96
CA LYS A 104 6.83 10.32 -18.13
C LYS A 104 5.87 9.12 -18.17
N MET A 105 5.61 8.50 -17.03
CA MET A 105 4.80 7.30 -16.90
C MET A 105 4.10 7.28 -15.54
N ALA A 106 2.86 6.76 -15.50
CA ALA A 106 2.15 6.52 -14.24
C ALA A 106 2.86 5.43 -13.42
N PRO A 107 2.95 5.58 -12.08
CA PRO A 107 3.60 4.60 -11.24
C PRO A 107 2.73 3.35 -11.01
N PHE A 108 3.38 2.19 -10.81
CA PHE A 108 2.79 1.18 -9.95
C PHE A 108 2.80 1.67 -8.50
N ILE A 109 1.78 1.33 -7.76
CA ILE A 109 1.75 1.61 -6.32
C ILE A 109 1.68 0.30 -5.55
N MET A 110 2.49 0.21 -4.52
CA MET A 110 2.52 -0.98 -3.66
C MET A 110 2.73 -0.58 -2.21
N GLY A 111 2.35 -1.47 -1.31
CA GLY A 111 2.54 -1.22 0.11
C GLY A 111 2.28 -2.44 0.97
N HIS A 112 2.79 -2.39 2.21
CA HIS A 112 2.66 -3.44 3.19
C HIS A 112 1.76 -2.99 4.35
N SER A 113 0.82 -3.86 4.79
CA SER A 113 -0.01 -3.60 5.96
C SER A 113 -0.82 -2.29 5.80
N MET A 114 -0.61 -1.29 6.64
CA MET A 114 -1.13 0.07 6.48
C MET A 114 -0.88 0.60 5.05
N GLY A 115 0.33 0.43 4.52
CA GLY A 115 0.66 0.80 3.14
C GLY A 115 -0.14 0.01 2.10
N GLY A 116 -0.42 -1.28 2.36
CA GLY A 116 -1.28 -2.11 1.52
C GLY A 116 -2.74 -1.64 1.49
N MET A 117 -3.25 -1.13 2.60
CA MET A 117 -4.56 -0.47 2.70
C MET A 117 -4.55 0.88 1.98
N THR A 118 -3.49 1.67 2.20
CA THR A 118 -3.27 2.97 1.56
C THR A 118 -3.36 2.89 0.04
N VAL A 119 -2.65 1.93 -0.60
CA VAL A 119 -2.63 1.85 -2.07
C VAL A 119 -3.98 1.44 -2.67
N LEU A 120 -4.78 0.65 -1.96
CA LEU A 120 -6.16 0.35 -2.38
C LEU A 120 -7.05 1.60 -2.30
N GLY A 121 -6.90 2.41 -1.24
CA GLY A 121 -7.62 3.68 -1.12
C GLY A 121 -7.18 4.72 -2.16
N ILE A 122 -5.88 4.79 -2.49
CA ILE A 122 -5.37 5.62 -3.59
C ILE A 122 -6.01 5.24 -4.91
N ALA A 123 -6.09 3.95 -5.21
CA ALA A 123 -6.71 3.45 -6.44
C ALA A 123 -8.18 3.84 -6.55
N CYS A 124 -8.94 3.78 -5.45
CA CYS A 124 -10.34 4.25 -5.44
C CYS A 124 -10.45 5.75 -5.70
N LYS A 125 -9.56 6.56 -5.13
CA LYS A 125 -9.65 8.02 -5.25
C LYS A 125 -9.07 8.55 -6.55
N TYR A 126 -8.05 7.88 -7.09
CA TYR A 126 -7.30 8.33 -8.27
C TYR A 126 -7.14 7.19 -9.30
N PRO A 127 -8.25 6.62 -9.81
CA PRO A 127 -8.21 5.44 -10.68
C PRO A 127 -7.36 5.62 -11.94
N ASP A 128 -7.38 6.82 -12.51
CA ASP A 128 -6.64 7.15 -13.75
C ASP A 128 -5.15 7.49 -13.53
N LYS A 129 -4.71 7.52 -12.26
CA LYS A 129 -3.35 7.92 -11.88
C LYS A 129 -2.46 6.76 -11.44
N VAL A 130 -2.91 5.53 -11.58
CA VAL A 130 -2.17 4.33 -11.20
C VAL A 130 -2.03 3.39 -12.38
N ARG A 131 -0.85 2.77 -12.53
CA ARG A 131 -0.59 1.74 -13.55
C ARG A 131 -1.05 0.36 -13.09
N GLY A 132 -1.04 0.11 -11.81
CA GLY A 132 -1.47 -1.10 -11.14
C GLY A 132 -1.13 -1.05 -9.66
N VAL A 133 -1.75 -1.91 -8.88
CA VAL A 133 -1.71 -1.92 -7.41
C VAL A 133 -1.20 -3.25 -6.88
N VAL A 134 -0.27 -3.21 -5.92
CA VAL A 134 0.14 -4.40 -5.15
C VAL A 134 -0.08 -4.16 -3.66
N SER A 135 -0.98 -4.93 -3.06
CA SER A 135 -1.27 -4.88 -1.62
C SER A 135 -0.70 -6.10 -0.92
N PHE A 136 0.37 -5.92 -0.13
CA PHE A 136 0.96 -6.95 0.72
C PHE A 136 0.33 -6.90 2.11
N ASN A 137 -0.29 -7.99 2.56
CA ASN A 137 -0.90 -8.12 3.90
C ASN A 137 -1.76 -6.90 4.29
N GLY A 138 -2.40 -6.30 3.30
CA GLY A 138 -3.39 -5.24 3.47
C GLY A 138 -4.81 -5.78 3.41
N SER A 139 -5.76 -4.86 3.39
CA SER A 139 -7.18 -5.16 3.18
C SER A 139 -7.88 -4.02 2.44
N GLY A 140 -8.80 -4.37 1.56
CA GLY A 140 -9.73 -3.45 0.91
C GLY A 140 -11.12 -3.39 1.56
N ASP A 141 -11.38 -4.25 2.53
CA ASP A 141 -12.56 -4.14 3.40
C ASP A 141 -12.13 -3.54 4.75
N TRP A 142 -12.22 -2.21 4.84
CA TRP A 142 -11.76 -1.49 6.02
C TRP A 142 -12.71 -1.60 7.19
N GLY A 143 -14.02 -1.71 6.95
CA GLY A 143 -15.02 -1.95 7.98
C GLY A 143 -14.79 -3.29 8.68
N LEU A 144 -14.63 -4.36 7.92
CA LEU A 144 -14.36 -5.69 8.46
C LEU A 144 -12.96 -5.76 9.14
N THR A 145 -11.95 -5.09 8.56
CA THR A 145 -10.62 -4.96 9.18
C THR A 145 -10.70 -4.26 10.53
N HIS A 146 -11.45 -3.17 10.60
CA HIS A 146 -11.70 -2.42 11.83
C HIS A 146 -12.33 -3.30 12.91
N LEU A 147 -13.38 -4.06 12.57
CA LEU A 147 -14.02 -5.00 13.49
C LEU A 147 -13.05 -6.06 14.02
N PHE A 148 -12.20 -6.63 13.16
CA PHE A 148 -11.21 -7.63 13.59
C PHE A 148 -10.14 -7.04 14.49
N ILE A 149 -9.66 -5.82 14.21
CA ILE A 149 -8.69 -5.11 15.07
C ILE A 149 -9.33 -4.83 16.44
N GLN A 150 -10.56 -4.35 16.49
CA GLN A 150 -11.29 -4.12 17.74
C GLN A 150 -11.41 -5.40 18.56
N ALA A 151 -11.87 -6.48 17.93
CA ALA A 151 -12.08 -7.75 18.62
C ALA A 151 -10.78 -8.35 19.18
N ARG A 152 -9.66 -8.15 18.46
CA ARG A 152 -8.38 -8.72 18.82
C ARG A 152 -7.60 -7.93 19.87
N PHE A 153 -7.57 -6.61 19.73
CA PHE A 153 -6.73 -5.73 20.54
C PHE A 153 -7.52 -5.00 21.64
N GLY A 154 -8.81 -5.29 21.77
CA GLY A 154 -9.67 -4.65 22.76
C GLY A 154 -9.89 -3.15 22.54
N VAL A 155 -9.64 -2.69 21.31
CA VAL A 155 -9.85 -1.28 20.94
C VAL A 155 -11.34 -1.01 20.96
N ASN A 156 -11.84 -0.32 22.00
CA ASN A 156 -13.23 0.09 22.06
C ASN A 156 -13.40 1.44 21.38
N VAL A 157 -13.60 1.41 20.06
CA VAL A 157 -13.79 2.62 19.24
C VAL A 157 -15.26 3.05 19.19
N SER A 158 -16.17 2.34 19.86
CA SER A 158 -17.62 2.63 19.91
C SER A 158 -18.01 4.03 20.38
N ARG A 159 -17.03 4.91 20.59
CA ARG A 159 -17.20 6.31 20.99
C ARG A 159 -16.84 7.32 19.90
N ASN A 160 -16.38 6.86 18.74
CA ASN A 160 -16.02 7.78 17.64
C ASN A 160 -16.76 7.41 16.34
N TRP A 161 -18.06 7.58 16.35
CA TRP A 161 -18.96 7.38 15.19
C TRP A 161 -18.46 8.06 13.92
N VAL A 162 -17.87 9.24 14.04
CA VAL A 162 -17.37 10.01 12.89
C VAL A 162 -16.24 9.28 12.19
N LEU A 163 -15.37 8.58 12.93
CA LEU A 163 -14.28 7.81 12.32
C LEU A 163 -14.81 6.57 11.59
N GLU A 164 -15.76 5.85 12.19
CA GLU A 164 -16.38 4.66 11.58
C GLU A 164 -17.06 5.01 10.26
N ASP A 165 -17.87 6.05 10.24
CA ASP A 165 -18.56 6.53 9.04
C ASP A 165 -17.56 6.93 7.93
N VAL A 166 -16.45 7.58 8.29
CA VAL A 166 -15.41 7.99 7.34
C VAL A 166 -14.64 6.79 6.81
N VAL A 167 -14.30 5.83 7.67
CA VAL A 167 -13.62 4.57 7.27
C VAL A 167 -14.51 3.79 6.31
N ASP A 168 -15.78 3.62 6.63
CA ASP A 168 -16.74 2.91 5.77
C ASP A 168 -16.95 3.62 4.43
N ALA A 169 -17.16 4.93 4.43
CA ALA A 169 -17.36 5.70 3.20
C ALA A 169 -16.16 5.65 2.25
N ARG A 170 -14.94 5.55 2.80
CA ARG A 170 -13.69 5.49 2.03
C ARG A 170 -13.18 4.06 1.79
N SER A 171 -13.85 3.06 2.35
CA SER A 171 -13.44 1.66 2.20
C SER A 171 -13.50 1.23 0.74
N PRO A 172 -12.42 0.62 0.19
CA PRO A 172 -12.40 0.14 -1.19
C PRO A 172 -13.56 -0.81 -1.54
N VAL A 173 -14.02 -1.65 -0.60
CA VAL A 173 -15.15 -2.55 -0.82
C VAL A 173 -16.47 -1.82 -1.09
N ASN A 174 -16.59 -0.59 -0.63
CA ASN A 174 -17.76 0.27 -0.84
C ASN A 174 -17.62 1.20 -2.08
N ASN A 175 -16.49 1.11 -2.81
CA ASN A 175 -16.15 1.96 -3.94
C ASN A 175 -15.58 1.13 -5.12
N LEU A 176 -16.11 -0.06 -5.35
CA LEU A 176 -15.58 -1.05 -6.29
C LEU A 176 -15.62 -0.58 -7.75
N GLU A 177 -16.57 0.25 -8.11
CA GLU A 177 -16.72 0.81 -9.47
C GLU A 177 -15.49 1.59 -9.93
N HIS A 178 -14.77 2.22 -9.01
CA HIS A 178 -13.52 2.93 -9.28
C HIS A 178 -12.35 1.99 -9.59
N LEU A 179 -12.46 0.72 -9.23
CA LEU A 179 -11.42 -0.29 -9.38
C LEU A 179 -11.60 -1.21 -10.58
N ALA A 180 -12.68 -1.05 -11.36
CA ALA A 180 -13.09 -1.98 -12.40
C ALA A 180 -12.00 -2.29 -13.44
N ASP A 181 -11.24 -1.27 -13.84
CA ASP A 181 -10.23 -1.39 -14.91
C ASP A 181 -8.77 -1.39 -14.39
N ILE A 182 -8.56 -1.34 -13.07
CA ILE A 182 -7.23 -1.25 -12.48
C ILE A 182 -6.69 -2.65 -12.21
N PRO A 183 -5.53 -3.05 -12.77
CA PRO A 183 -4.88 -4.29 -12.37
C PRO A 183 -4.49 -4.26 -10.88
N ILE A 184 -4.94 -5.25 -10.10
CA ILE A 184 -4.65 -5.33 -8.67
C ILE A 184 -4.12 -6.72 -8.33
N LEU A 185 -2.97 -6.76 -7.65
CA LEU A 185 -2.44 -7.96 -7.00
C LEU A 185 -2.54 -7.80 -5.49
N MET A 186 -3.15 -8.77 -4.84
CA MET A 186 -3.24 -8.86 -3.38
C MET A 186 -2.49 -10.10 -2.90
N THR A 187 -1.64 -9.96 -1.89
CA THR A 187 -0.93 -11.09 -1.30
C THR A 187 -1.07 -11.07 0.22
N ASN A 188 -1.39 -12.21 0.81
CA ASN A 188 -1.60 -12.33 2.26
C ASN A 188 -0.98 -13.61 2.81
N GLY A 189 -0.40 -13.52 4.00
CA GLY A 189 -0.12 -14.68 4.83
C GLY A 189 -1.43 -15.23 5.42
N GLU A 190 -1.64 -16.55 5.36
CA GLU A 190 -2.87 -17.17 5.88
C GLU A 190 -2.94 -17.16 7.42
N SER A 191 -1.77 -17.07 8.09
CA SER A 191 -1.66 -16.98 9.54
C SER A 191 -1.43 -15.54 10.03
N ASP A 192 -1.79 -14.54 9.22
CA ASP A 192 -1.67 -13.14 9.60
C ASP A 192 -2.66 -12.81 10.72
N ILE A 193 -2.11 -12.33 11.83
CA ILE A 193 -2.86 -11.95 13.03
C ILE A 193 -2.94 -10.43 13.23
N SER A 194 -2.25 -9.65 12.42
CA SER A 194 -2.26 -8.20 12.51
C SER A 194 -3.36 -7.60 11.61
N ILE A 195 -3.39 -8.01 10.35
CA ILE A 195 -4.49 -7.72 9.41
C ILE A 195 -5.10 -9.06 9.02
N ASP A 196 -6.29 -9.33 9.50
CA ASP A 196 -6.96 -10.62 9.27
C ASP A 196 -7.19 -10.84 7.75
N PRO A 197 -6.64 -11.93 7.18
CA PRO A 197 -6.73 -12.17 5.74
C PRO A 197 -8.17 -12.42 5.23
N ARG A 198 -9.13 -12.66 6.14
CA ARG A 198 -10.54 -12.80 5.77
C ARG A 198 -11.14 -11.50 5.27
N ALA A 199 -10.71 -10.35 5.80
CA ALA A 199 -11.15 -9.05 5.29
C ALA A 199 -10.68 -8.81 3.85
N GLN A 200 -9.43 -9.19 3.51
CA GLN A 200 -8.96 -9.12 2.14
C GLN A 200 -9.63 -10.16 1.23
N ALA A 201 -9.96 -11.34 1.75
CA ALA A 201 -10.71 -12.34 0.99
C ALA A 201 -12.09 -11.82 0.61
N HIS A 202 -12.83 -11.26 1.57
CA HIS A 202 -14.14 -10.65 1.34
C HIS A 202 -14.07 -9.50 0.31
N PHE A 203 -13.09 -8.62 0.44
CA PHE A 203 -12.87 -7.58 -0.57
C PHE A 203 -12.63 -8.18 -1.96
N TYR A 204 -11.75 -9.19 -2.09
CA TYR A 204 -11.44 -9.82 -3.37
C TYR A 204 -12.66 -10.46 -4.01
N GLU A 205 -13.49 -11.17 -3.24
CA GLU A 205 -14.72 -11.80 -3.72
C GLU A 205 -15.69 -10.74 -4.30
N ASN A 206 -15.83 -9.60 -3.65
CA ASN A 206 -16.66 -8.50 -4.15
C ASN A 206 -16.03 -7.82 -5.36
N LEU A 207 -14.71 -7.58 -5.35
CA LEU A 207 -13.99 -6.97 -6.46
C LEU A 207 -14.12 -7.79 -7.74
N MET A 208 -14.12 -9.11 -7.65
CA MET A 208 -14.24 -10.01 -8.80
C MET A 208 -15.59 -9.88 -9.53
N GLN A 209 -16.58 -9.22 -8.94
CA GLN A 209 -17.87 -8.93 -9.63
C GLN A 209 -17.71 -7.83 -10.70
N VAL A 210 -16.71 -6.96 -10.54
CA VAL A 210 -16.48 -5.80 -11.43
C VAL A 210 -15.10 -5.81 -12.09
N ASN A 211 -14.11 -6.51 -11.52
CA ASN A 211 -12.73 -6.52 -12.01
C ASN A 211 -12.20 -7.96 -12.10
N HIS A 212 -12.16 -8.50 -13.33
CA HIS A 212 -11.70 -9.87 -13.59
C HIS A 212 -10.18 -9.99 -13.83
N THR A 213 -9.44 -8.87 -13.81
CA THR A 213 -7.99 -8.84 -14.02
C THR A 213 -7.20 -8.89 -12.72
N SER A 214 -7.88 -8.70 -11.59
CA SER A 214 -7.28 -8.75 -10.26
C SER A 214 -6.91 -10.17 -9.85
N LYS A 215 -5.82 -10.30 -9.10
CA LYS A 215 -5.32 -11.59 -8.58
C LYS A 215 -5.16 -11.51 -7.07
N ARG A 216 -5.42 -12.62 -6.38
CA ARG A 216 -5.08 -12.81 -4.96
C ARG A 216 -4.24 -14.08 -4.80
N ILE A 217 -3.12 -13.94 -4.07
CA ILE A 217 -2.21 -15.06 -3.72
C ILE A 217 -2.15 -15.14 -2.20
N THR A 218 -2.32 -16.35 -1.66
CA THR A 218 -2.18 -16.61 -0.22
C THR A 218 -0.99 -17.52 0.05
N TYR A 219 -0.33 -17.29 1.18
CA TYR A 219 0.86 -18.02 1.57
C TYR A 219 0.57 -18.80 2.86
N PRO A 220 0.51 -20.14 2.80
CA PRO A 220 0.21 -20.98 3.95
C PRO A 220 1.22 -20.77 5.07
N LEU A 221 0.76 -20.81 6.32
CA LEU A 221 1.58 -20.69 7.54
C LEU A 221 2.35 -19.36 7.68
N LEU A 222 2.25 -18.45 6.75
CA LEU A 222 2.88 -17.15 6.82
C LEU A 222 2.03 -16.18 7.66
N GLY A 223 2.69 -15.45 8.57
CA GLY A 223 2.11 -14.35 9.32
C GLY A 223 2.21 -13.01 8.61
N HIS A 224 2.31 -11.92 9.37
CA HIS A 224 2.32 -10.53 8.88
C HIS A 224 3.70 -10.10 8.34
N PHE A 225 4.22 -10.78 7.34
CA PHE A 225 5.54 -10.51 6.74
C PHE A 225 5.45 -10.45 5.22
N VAL A 226 6.32 -9.62 4.61
CA VAL A 226 6.57 -9.65 3.16
C VAL A 226 7.83 -10.46 2.90
N THR A 227 7.68 -11.58 2.22
CA THR A 227 8.77 -12.49 1.86
C THR A 227 9.35 -12.14 0.50
N THR A 228 10.52 -12.71 0.18
CA THR A 228 11.10 -12.62 -1.17
C THR A 228 10.19 -13.24 -2.23
N ASN A 229 9.51 -14.34 -1.92
CA ASN A 229 8.55 -14.96 -2.85
C ASN A 229 7.40 -14.01 -3.19
N MET A 230 6.84 -13.30 -2.20
CA MET A 230 5.82 -12.27 -2.45
C MET A 230 6.35 -11.14 -3.35
N MET A 231 7.62 -10.75 -3.16
CA MET A 231 8.25 -9.73 -4.02
C MET A 231 8.47 -10.25 -5.44
N ASP A 232 8.89 -11.51 -5.61
CA ASP A 232 9.07 -12.14 -6.93
C ASP A 232 7.75 -12.27 -7.68
N ASP A 233 6.68 -12.68 -6.98
CA ASP A 233 5.32 -12.73 -7.56
C ASP A 233 4.84 -11.34 -7.99
N ALA A 234 5.09 -10.30 -7.17
CA ALA A 234 4.72 -8.94 -7.48
C ALA A 234 5.49 -8.38 -8.69
N ILE A 235 6.81 -8.63 -8.77
CA ILE A 235 7.66 -8.20 -9.88
C ILE A 235 7.20 -8.89 -11.18
N SER A 236 7.00 -10.20 -11.14
CA SER A 236 6.53 -11.00 -12.29
C SER A 236 5.16 -10.50 -12.78
N TRP A 237 4.25 -10.21 -11.84
CA TRP A 237 2.94 -9.68 -12.17
C TRP A 237 3.01 -8.26 -12.77
N MET A 238 3.85 -7.37 -12.24
CA MET A 238 4.05 -6.03 -12.83
C MET A 238 4.62 -6.12 -14.26
N ASP A 239 5.52 -7.06 -14.52
CA ASP A 239 6.06 -7.32 -15.86
C ASP A 239 4.95 -7.82 -16.80
N GLU A 240 4.07 -8.73 -16.35
CA GLU A 240 2.89 -9.16 -17.13
C GLU A 240 1.96 -7.98 -17.45
N VAL A 241 1.62 -7.14 -16.46
CA VAL A 241 0.76 -5.97 -16.67
C VAL A 241 1.37 -4.99 -17.66
N SER A 242 2.70 -4.82 -17.62
CA SER A 242 3.44 -3.93 -18.53
C SER A 242 3.41 -4.37 -19.98
N THR A 243 3.21 -5.66 -20.24
CA THR A 243 3.16 -6.24 -21.60
C THR A 243 1.75 -6.31 -22.19
N ARG A 244 0.71 -6.14 -21.36
CA ARG A 244 -0.69 -6.06 -21.81
C ARG A 244 -0.95 -4.67 -22.38
N LYS A 245 -0.74 -4.48 -23.66
CA LYS A 245 -1.12 -3.27 -24.42
C LYS A 245 -2.34 -3.53 -25.27
#